data_b4e6e9f5cee91308c57680e1a408c406
#
_entry.id   b4e6e9f5cee91308c57680e1a408c406
#
_cell.length_a   1.000
_cell.length_b   1.000
_cell.length_c   1.000
_cell.angle_alpha   90.00
_cell.angle_beta   90.00
_cell.angle_gamma   90.00
#
_symmetry.space_group_name_H-M   'P 1'
#
loop_
_entity.id
_entity.type
_entity.pdbx_description
1 polymer ?
#
loop_
_entity_poly.entity_id
_entity_poly.type
_entity_poly.pdbx_seq_one_letter_code
_entity_poly.pdbx_strand_id
1 'polypeptide(L)'
;PIALYAFQGARIAKLTPRLSLNYEWGFGASFGWKPYNYLNNPNNTVIGTKINAYLSAGIHFDWILSPLFDLNIGATAVHFSNGNTRYPNTGLNTVDFKIGIIYNFNRNINDVLQPSQQIPSPAFPKHVSYDLTVFGS
;
A
#
# COMPACT_ATOMS: atom_id res chain seq x y z
N PRO A 1 13.00 -9.10 -4.13
CA PRO A 1 12.13 -9.55 -3.04
C PRO A 1 10.64 -9.44 -3.39
N ILE A 2 9.82 -10.24 -2.71
CA ILE A 2 8.34 -10.23 -2.84
C ILE A 2 7.79 -9.98 -1.45
N ALA A 3 6.73 -9.17 -1.33
CA ALA A 3 6.01 -8.98 -0.08
C ALA A 3 4.59 -9.56 -0.18
N LEU A 4 4.16 -10.22 0.91
CA LEU A 4 2.77 -10.58 1.17
C LEU A 4 2.31 -9.78 2.38
N TYR A 5 1.25 -9.00 2.22
CA TYR A 5 0.78 -8.13 3.28
C TYR A 5 -0.74 -7.96 3.26
N ALA A 6 -1.30 -7.73 4.45
CA ALA A 6 -2.65 -7.22 4.59
C ALA A 6 -2.59 -5.70 4.68
N PHE A 7 -3.57 -5.02 4.12
CA PHE A 7 -3.66 -3.57 4.21
C PHE A 7 -5.07 -3.12 4.58
N GLN A 8 -5.14 -1.94 5.14
CA GLN A 8 -6.37 -1.24 5.45
C GLN A 8 -6.22 0.22 5.04
N GLY A 9 -7.29 0.77 4.48
CA GLY A 9 -7.33 2.18 4.11
C GLY A 9 -8.71 2.76 4.34
N ALA A 10 -8.76 4.08 4.39
CA ALA A 10 -10.02 4.81 4.47
C ALA A 10 -9.89 6.20 3.83
N ARG A 11 -11.04 6.78 3.53
CA ARG A 11 -11.12 8.14 3.04
C ARG A 11 -10.83 9.13 4.16
N ILE A 12 -9.87 10.03 3.92
CA ILE A 12 -9.59 11.19 4.76
C ILE A 12 -10.59 12.31 4.44
N ALA A 13 -10.72 12.63 3.14
CA ALA A 13 -11.54 13.75 2.69
C ALA A 13 -12.08 13.52 1.27
N LYS A 14 -13.28 14.02 1.01
CA LYS A 14 -13.83 14.18 -0.35
C LYS A 14 -13.56 15.63 -0.78
N LEU A 15 -12.55 15.82 -1.64
CA LEU A 15 -12.11 17.14 -2.06
C LEU A 15 -13.05 17.76 -3.09
N THR A 16 -13.58 16.92 -3.98
CA THR A 16 -14.63 17.27 -4.95
C THR A 16 -15.60 16.08 -5.09
N PRO A 17 -16.74 16.24 -5.79
CA PRO A 17 -17.60 15.09 -6.08
C PRO A 17 -16.89 13.90 -6.76
N ARG A 18 -15.76 14.16 -7.44
CA ARG A 18 -15.01 13.16 -8.20
C ARG A 18 -13.62 12.85 -7.64
N LEU A 19 -13.12 13.62 -6.66
CA LEU A 19 -11.76 13.48 -6.14
C LEU A 19 -11.80 13.27 -4.64
N SER A 20 -11.21 12.19 -4.17
CA SER A 20 -11.01 11.89 -2.75
C SER A 20 -9.54 11.71 -2.40
N LEU A 21 -9.20 12.10 -1.19
CA LEU A 21 -7.93 11.80 -0.53
C LEU A 21 -8.15 10.65 0.44
N ASN A 22 -7.28 9.65 0.36
CA ASN A 22 -7.35 8.45 1.18
C ASN A 22 -6.00 8.19 1.83
N TYR A 23 -6.01 7.42 2.93
CA TYR A 23 -4.81 6.83 3.50
C TYR A 23 -4.88 5.31 3.40
N GLU A 24 -3.71 4.69 3.45
CA GLU A 24 -3.59 3.24 3.60
C GLU A 24 -2.41 2.92 4.51
N TRP A 25 -2.48 1.81 5.18
CA TRP A 25 -1.36 1.21 5.89
C TRP A 25 -1.39 -0.30 5.70
N GLY A 26 -0.22 -0.92 5.74
CA GLY A 26 -0.08 -2.34 5.51
C GLY A 26 0.95 -2.97 6.44
N PHE A 27 0.73 -4.24 6.73
CA PHE A 27 1.62 -5.07 7.52
C PHE A 27 1.73 -6.46 6.91
N GLY A 28 2.94 -7.00 6.86
CA GLY A 28 3.17 -8.32 6.30
C GLY A 28 4.59 -8.81 6.41
N ALA A 29 4.96 -9.70 5.50
CA ALA A 29 6.28 -10.28 5.41
C ALA A 29 6.81 -10.20 3.98
N SER A 30 8.11 -9.96 3.86
CA SER A 30 8.81 -9.94 2.58
C SER A 30 9.86 -11.04 2.51
N PHE A 31 10.06 -11.57 1.30
CA PHE A 31 10.85 -12.76 1.01
C PHE A 31 11.82 -12.50 -0.14
N GLY A 32 12.83 -13.37 -0.30
CA GLY A 32 13.74 -13.33 -1.43
C GLY A 32 14.89 -12.31 -1.27
N TRP A 33 15.18 -11.91 -0.05
CA TRP A 33 16.32 -11.05 0.27
C TRP A 33 17.63 -11.84 0.21
N LYS A 34 18.70 -11.15 -0.21
CA LYS A 34 20.09 -11.64 -0.09
C LYS A 34 20.69 -11.06 1.20
N PRO A 35 20.72 -11.81 2.32
CA PRO A 35 21.20 -11.29 3.59
C PRO A 35 22.70 -11.05 3.58
N TYR A 36 23.19 -10.32 4.57
CA TYR A 36 24.61 -10.20 4.85
C TYR A 36 25.27 -11.58 4.93
N ASN A 37 26.40 -11.70 4.28
CA ASN A 37 27.30 -12.85 4.38
C ASN A 37 28.73 -12.35 4.15
N TYR A 38 29.62 -12.66 5.09
CA TYR A 38 30.97 -12.12 5.08
C TYR A 38 31.79 -12.59 3.87
N LEU A 39 31.44 -13.71 3.24
CA LEU A 39 32.10 -14.21 2.05
C LEU A 39 31.50 -13.69 0.74
N ASN A 40 30.14 -13.71 0.67
CA ASN A 40 29.42 -13.53 -0.60
C ASN A 40 28.67 -12.20 -0.70
N ASN A 41 28.43 -11.52 0.44
CA ASN A 41 27.68 -10.25 0.49
C ASN A 41 28.14 -9.39 1.68
N PRO A 42 29.45 -9.09 1.80
CA PRO A 42 30.03 -8.41 2.97
C PRO A 42 29.61 -6.93 3.07
N ASN A 43 29.20 -6.32 1.96
CA ASN A 43 28.84 -4.91 1.92
C ASN A 43 27.37 -4.63 2.29
N ASN A 44 26.56 -5.68 2.50
CA ASN A 44 25.18 -5.50 2.93
C ASN A 44 25.12 -5.24 4.43
N THR A 45 24.98 -3.98 4.81
CA THR A 45 24.87 -3.54 6.21
C THR A 45 23.41 -3.40 6.67
N VAL A 46 22.43 -3.70 5.80
CA VAL A 46 21.02 -3.37 6.01
C VAL A 46 20.19 -4.59 6.41
N ILE A 47 20.33 -5.70 5.69
CA ILE A 47 19.47 -6.87 5.82
C ILE A 47 20.26 -8.10 6.27
N GLY A 48 19.91 -8.65 7.43
CA GLY A 48 20.54 -9.83 8.01
C GLY A 48 19.78 -11.15 7.79
N THR A 49 18.57 -11.12 7.24
CA THR A 49 17.70 -12.30 7.08
C THR A 49 17.08 -12.38 5.70
N LYS A 50 16.66 -13.61 5.29
CA LYS A 50 15.96 -13.84 4.01
C LYS A 50 14.49 -13.44 4.06
N ILE A 51 13.92 -13.37 5.27
CA ILE A 51 12.53 -12.99 5.53
C ILE A 51 12.58 -11.76 6.44
N ASN A 52 11.82 -10.72 6.10
CA ASN A 52 11.75 -9.49 6.86
C ASN A 52 10.31 -9.06 7.02
N ALA A 53 10.00 -8.38 8.12
CA ALA A 53 8.74 -7.69 8.29
C ALA A 53 8.59 -6.61 7.21
N TYR A 54 7.38 -6.43 6.75
CA TYR A 54 6.95 -5.37 5.84
C TYR A 54 5.96 -4.47 6.58
N LEU A 55 6.25 -3.19 6.60
CA LEU A 55 5.35 -2.16 7.14
C LEU A 55 5.21 -1.06 6.09
N SER A 56 4.00 -0.61 5.83
CA SER A 56 3.75 0.48 4.91
C SER A 56 2.72 1.46 5.44
N ALA A 57 2.88 2.72 5.07
CA ALA A 57 1.90 3.77 5.28
C ALA A 57 1.93 4.75 4.13
N GLY A 58 0.77 5.10 3.59
CA GLY A 58 0.68 5.94 2.41
C GLY A 58 -0.58 6.76 2.33
N ILE A 59 -0.56 7.67 1.39
CA ILE A 59 -1.72 8.46 0.97
C ILE A 59 -1.90 8.34 -0.53
N HIS A 60 -3.15 8.40 -0.98
CA HIS A 60 -3.46 8.39 -2.40
C HIS A 60 -4.70 9.19 -2.72
N PHE A 61 -4.76 9.66 -3.94
CA PHE A 61 -5.92 10.30 -4.54
C PHE A 61 -6.63 9.30 -5.43
N ASP A 62 -7.94 9.21 -5.28
CA ASP A 62 -8.83 8.50 -6.20
C ASP A 62 -9.65 9.52 -6.96
N TRP A 63 -9.49 9.51 -8.27
CA TRP A 63 -10.19 10.41 -9.18
C TRP A 63 -11.14 9.63 -10.08
N ILE A 64 -12.43 9.89 -9.97
CA ILE A 64 -13.49 9.29 -10.80
C ILE A 64 -13.41 9.90 -12.20
N LEU A 65 -12.86 9.18 -13.14
CA LEU A 65 -12.77 9.60 -14.54
C LEU A 65 -14.09 9.37 -15.27
N SER A 66 -14.72 8.23 -15.04
CA SER A 66 -15.96 7.80 -15.67
C SER A 66 -16.77 6.88 -14.76
N PRO A 67 -17.99 6.43 -15.15
CA PRO A 67 -18.71 5.41 -14.41
C PRO A 67 -17.92 4.11 -14.18
N LEU A 68 -17.04 3.76 -15.11
CA LEU A 68 -16.32 2.50 -15.11
C LEU A 68 -14.87 2.63 -14.58
N PHE A 69 -14.25 3.81 -14.67
CA PHE A 69 -12.83 3.96 -14.40
C PHE A 69 -12.52 5.06 -13.40
N ASP A 70 -11.63 4.74 -12.47
CA ASP A 70 -10.98 5.70 -11.58
C ASP A 70 -9.48 5.67 -11.81
N LEU A 71 -8.84 6.82 -11.61
CA LEU A 71 -7.40 6.96 -11.56
C LEU A 71 -6.98 7.03 -10.09
N ASN A 72 -6.05 6.16 -9.70
CA ASN A 72 -5.42 6.17 -8.38
C ASN A 72 -3.98 6.67 -8.51
N ILE A 73 -3.61 7.68 -7.74
CA ILE A 73 -2.24 8.22 -7.69
C ILE A 73 -1.84 8.39 -6.23
N GLY A 74 -0.72 7.84 -5.83
CA GLY A 74 -0.30 7.90 -4.44
C GLY A 74 1.19 7.77 -4.20
N ALA A 75 1.54 7.92 -2.93
CA ALA A 75 2.87 7.65 -2.41
C ALA A 75 2.77 6.88 -1.11
N THR A 76 3.66 5.93 -0.93
CA THR A 76 3.71 5.03 0.23
C THR A 76 5.13 4.96 0.76
N ALA A 77 5.30 5.19 2.05
CA ALA A 77 6.53 4.88 2.75
C ALA A 77 6.50 3.41 3.18
N VAL A 78 7.59 2.69 2.92
CA VAL A 78 7.71 1.27 3.23
C VAL A 78 8.95 1.04 4.08
N HIS A 79 8.81 0.21 5.11
CA HIS A 79 9.88 -0.20 6.01
C HIS A 79 10.02 -1.72 6.01
N PHE A 80 11.24 -2.20 5.78
CA PHE A 80 11.60 -3.61 5.90
C PHE A 80 12.59 -3.80 7.03
N SER A 81 12.33 -4.75 7.93
CA SER A 81 13.25 -5.10 8.99
C SER A 81 13.06 -6.53 9.49
N ASN A 82 14.07 -7.07 10.15
CA ASN A 82 13.97 -8.38 10.79
C ASN A 82 13.63 -8.31 12.29
N GLY A 83 13.20 -7.14 12.78
CA GLY A 83 12.90 -6.96 14.20
C GLY A 83 14.12 -7.13 15.12
N ASN A 84 15.31 -6.86 14.62
CA ASN A 84 16.58 -7.01 15.35
C ASN A 84 16.93 -8.45 15.78
N THR A 85 16.35 -9.44 15.07
CA THR A 85 16.62 -10.85 15.37
C THR A 85 17.99 -11.31 14.88
N ARG A 86 18.59 -10.58 13.91
CA ARG A 86 19.92 -10.88 13.36
C ARG A 86 20.56 -9.63 12.77
N TYR A 87 21.82 -9.40 13.08
CA TYR A 87 22.64 -8.33 12.50
C TYR A 87 23.18 -8.71 11.10
N PRO A 88 23.37 -7.73 10.21
CA PRO A 88 22.96 -6.33 10.35
C PRO A 88 21.43 -6.16 10.22
N ASN A 89 20.89 -5.15 10.91
CA ASN A 89 19.49 -4.78 10.83
C ASN A 89 19.32 -3.26 10.99
N THR A 90 19.84 -2.48 10.07
CA THR A 90 19.54 -1.05 10.02
C THR A 90 18.15 -0.77 9.47
N GLY A 91 17.52 -1.80 8.87
CA GLY A 91 16.26 -1.68 8.16
C GLY A 91 16.42 -0.97 6.81
N LEU A 92 15.51 -1.24 5.90
CA LEU A 92 15.41 -0.54 4.62
C LEU A 92 14.13 0.29 4.60
N ASN A 93 14.29 1.59 4.36
CA ASN A 93 13.16 2.50 4.16
C ASN A 93 13.13 2.94 2.70
N THR A 94 11.95 2.84 2.08
CA THR A 94 11.72 3.31 0.71
C THR A 94 10.51 4.22 0.68
N VAL A 95 10.44 5.05 -0.35
CA VAL A 95 9.24 5.80 -0.72
C VAL A 95 8.89 5.39 -2.13
N ASP A 96 7.70 4.81 -2.27
CA ASP A 96 7.21 4.29 -3.53
C ASP A 96 6.09 5.20 -4.05
N PHE A 97 6.07 5.43 -5.35
CA PHE A 97 4.98 6.12 -6.02
C PHE A 97 4.15 5.11 -6.80
N LYS A 98 2.83 5.22 -6.69
CA LYS A 98 1.92 4.38 -7.47
C LYS A 98 1.03 5.21 -8.37
N ILE A 99 0.76 4.67 -9.54
CA ILE A 99 -0.29 5.11 -10.44
C ILE A 99 -1.06 3.89 -10.90
N GLY A 100 -2.38 3.93 -10.83
CA GLY A 100 -3.22 2.78 -11.15
C GLY A 100 -4.54 3.20 -11.75
N ILE A 101 -5.13 2.29 -12.51
CA ILE A 101 -6.50 2.40 -13.03
C ILE A 101 -7.36 1.38 -12.30
N ILE A 102 -8.45 1.84 -11.72
CA ILE A 102 -9.44 0.98 -11.06
C ILE A 102 -10.63 0.82 -12.00
N TYR A 103 -10.96 -0.42 -12.33
CA TYR A 103 -12.19 -0.72 -13.08
C TYR A 103 -13.32 -1.08 -12.12
N ASN A 104 -14.44 -0.36 -12.22
CA ASN A 104 -15.59 -0.54 -11.34
C ASN A 104 -16.71 -1.28 -12.06
N PHE A 105 -17.10 -2.43 -11.54
CA PHE A 105 -18.25 -3.17 -12.03
C PHE A 105 -19.55 -2.59 -11.43
N ASN A 106 -20.57 -2.37 -12.27
CA ASN A 106 -21.93 -2.00 -11.86
C ASN A 106 -22.04 -0.74 -10.96
N ARG A 107 -21.09 0.22 -11.06
CA ARG A 107 -21.18 1.45 -10.29
C ARG A 107 -22.22 2.40 -10.89
N ASN A 108 -23.19 2.83 -10.08
CA ASN A 108 -24.07 3.93 -10.41
C ASN A 108 -23.38 5.26 -10.10
N ILE A 109 -23.02 6.02 -11.13
CA ILE A 109 -22.28 7.29 -10.97
C ILE A 109 -23.10 8.34 -10.22
N ASN A 110 -24.41 8.34 -10.34
CA ASN A 110 -25.28 9.31 -9.69
C ASN A 110 -25.23 9.16 -8.16
N ASP A 111 -25.13 7.94 -7.64
CA ASP A 111 -25.01 7.69 -6.21
C ASP A 111 -23.67 8.15 -5.64
N VAL A 112 -22.62 8.11 -6.47
CA VAL A 112 -21.26 8.51 -6.07
C VAL A 112 -21.09 10.04 -6.10
N LEU A 113 -21.74 10.72 -7.03
CA LEU A 113 -21.61 12.17 -7.23
C LEU A 113 -22.51 12.99 -6.31
N GLN A 114 -23.50 12.40 -5.66
CA GLN A 114 -24.33 13.13 -4.72
C GLN A 114 -23.49 13.69 -3.55
N PRO A 115 -23.77 14.91 -3.09
CA PRO A 115 -23.18 15.41 -1.87
C PRO A 115 -23.54 14.45 -0.74
N SER A 116 -22.54 14.05 0.04
CA SER A 116 -22.73 13.15 1.17
C SER A 116 -23.74 13.76 2.14
N GLN A 117 -24.99 13.35 2.08
CA GLN A 117 -25.80 13.38 3.28
C GLN A 117 -25.05 12.49 4.28
N GLN A 118 -24.78 13.02 5.46
CA GLN A 118 -24.21 12.24 6.56
C GLN A 118 -25.20 11.14 6.92
N ILE A 119 -25.13 10.05 6.18
CA ILE A 119 -25.80 8.81 6.58
C ILE A 119 -24.99 8.29 7.75
N PRO A 120 -25.59 8.05 8.93
CA PRO A 120 -24.88 7.40 10.02
C PRO A 120 -24.25 6.12 9.47
N SER A 121 -22.96 5.99 9.72
CA SER A 121 -22.07 4.97 9.15
C SER A 121 -22.76 3.62 9.04
N PRO A 122 -23.15 3.14 7.86
CA PRO A 122 -23.60 1.77 7.73
C PRO A 122 -22.40 0.87 8.00
N ALA A 123 -22.64 -0.28 8.59
CA ALA A 123 -21.62 -1.30 8.83
C ALA A 123 -20.74 -1.43 7.58
N PHE A 124 -19.42 -1.26 7.77
CA PHE A 124 -18.43 -1.31 6.70
C PHE A 124 -18.70 -2.51 5.80
N PRO A 125 -18.96 -2.34 4.50
CA PRO A 125 -18.94 -3.48 3.61
C PRO A 125 -17.52 -4.05 3.67
N LYS A 126 -17.40 -5.31 4.06
CA LYS A 126 -16.11 -6.00 4.11
C LYS A 126 -15.62 -6.15 2.66
N HIS A 127 -14.71 -5.29 2.25
CA HIS A 127 -13.98 -5.47 1.01
C HIS A 127 -12.68 -6.19 1.33
N VAL A 128 -12.43 -7.29 0.63
CA VAL A 128 -11.13 -7.96 0.63
C VAL A 128 -10.49 -7.64 -0.70
N SER A 129 -9.36 -6.96 -0.67
CA SER A 129 -8.52 -6.72 -1.84
C SER A 129 -7.23 -7.51 -1.69
N TYR A 130 -6.74 -8.04 -2.80
CA TYR A 130 -5.46 -8.74 -2.87
C TYR A 130 -4.52 -7.92 -3.74
N ASP A 131 -3.35 -7.59 -3.20
CA ASP A 131 -2.31 -6.86 -3.90
C ASP A 131 -1.03 -7.69 -3.91
N LEU A 132 -0.40 -7.80 -5.08
CA LEU A 132 0.92 -8.39 -5.23
C LEU A 132 1.90 -7.30 -5.68
N THR A 133 2.82 -6.93 -4.81
CA THR A 133 3.87 -5.96 -5.14
C THR A 133 5.20 -6.68 -5.31
N VAL A 134 5.81 -6.51 -6.48
CA VAL A 134 7.14 -7.04 -6.80
C VAL A 134 8.11 -5.86 -6.86
N PHE A 135 9.16 -5.94 -6.06
CA PHE A 135 10.23 -4.93 -6.06
C PHE A 135 11.35 -5.36 -7.01
N GLY A 136 11.68 -4.51 -7.96
CA GLY A 136 12.86 -4.66 -8.80
C GLY A 136 14.13 -4.36 -8.00
N SER A 137 15.19 -5.06 -8.31
CA SER A 137 16.54 -4.81 -7.79
C SER A 137 17.43 -4.20 -8.86
#